data_2810cf62ec91960214b4c82ccbea4722
#
_entry.id   2810cf62ec91960214b4c82ccbea4722
#
_cell.length_a   1.000
_cell.length_b   1.000
_cell.length_c   1.000
_cell.angle_alpha   90.00
_cell.angle_beta   90.00
_cell.angle_gamma   90.00
#
_symmetry.space_group_name_H-M   'P 1'
#
loop_
_entity.id
_entity.type
_entity.pdbx_description
1 polymer ?
#
loop_
_entity_poly.entity_id
_entity_poly.type
_entity_poly.pdbx_seq_one_letter_code
_entity_poly.pdbx_strand_id
1 'polypeptide(L)'
;GTAGTSKKITVGNLIGAVDKDFSVTKTRAEINALAGSDLLLIAGTAGQINVITEIRFTITCGASGTTTTPASDLSIKQSTNLNPGLQSGILPKNIIGQIATNTTSASSLYYRDTPATGGRVFDVNKATNLGVPTGFVLPTKITSLTIQLSYKEIIP
;
A
#
# COMPACT_ATOMS: atom_id res chain seq x y z
N GLY A 1 21.01 32.95 -17.69
CA GLY A 1 20.60 31.62 -17.42
C GLY A 1 20.68 31.35 -15.92
N THR A 2 19.67 30.98 -15.34
CA THR A 2 19.62 30.69 -13.95
C THR A 2 19.72 29.19 -13.76
N ALA A 3 20.92 28.76 -13.45
CA ALA A 3 21.13 27.40 -12.98
C ALA A 3 20.60 27.28 -11.55
N GLY A 4 20.10 26.13 -11.20
CA GLY A 4 19.90 25.74 -9.81
C GLY A 4 18.67 26.28 -9.11
N THR A 5 17.63 26.63 -9.82
CA THR A 5 16.34 26.91 -9.20
C THR A 5 15.74 25.63 -8.64
N SER A 6 15.60 25.58 -7.33
CA SER A 6 14.78 24.55 -6.70
C SER A 6 13.36 24.66 -7.25
N LYS A 7 12.88 23.63 -7.92
CA LYS A 7 11.52 23.58 -8.42
C LYS A 7 10.59 23.36 -7.24
N LYS A 8 9.80 24.36 -6.93
CA LYS A 8 8.72 24.22 -5.94
C LYS A 8 7.54 23.50 -6.60
N ILE A 9 6.96 22.54 -5.89
CA ILE A 9 5.69 21.98 -6.30
C ILE A 9 4.65 23.09 -6.15
N THR A 10 4.09 23.53 -7.26
CA THR A 10 3.01 24.51 -7.24
C THR A 10 1.65 23.78 -7.19
N VAL A 11 0.63 24.47 -6.70
CA VAL A 11 -0.74 23.96 -6.72
C VAL A 11 -1.15 23.58 -8.16
N GLY A 12 -0.70 24.36 -9.16
CA GLY A 12 -0.92 24.04 -10.58
C GLY A 12 -0.28 22.73 -11.01
N ASN A 13 0.94 22.43 -10.56
CA ASN A 13 1.61 21.17 -10.88
C ASN A 13 0.90 19.97 -10.21
N LEU A 14 0.38 20.15 -9.01
CA LEU A 14 -0.37 19.12 -8.32
C LEU A 14 -1.73 18.87 -8.98
N ILE A 15 -2.44 19.92 -9.40
CA ILE A 15 -3.74 19.85 -10.06
C ILE A 15 -3.59 19.32 -11.50
N GLY A 16 -2.50 19.69 -12.19
CA GLY A 16 -2.21 19.25 -13.55
C GLY A 16 -1.68 17.82 -13.66
N ALA A 17 -1.27 17.19 -12.54
CA ALA A 17 -0.83 15.81 -12.55
C ALA A 17 -2.00 14.86 -12.79
N VAL A 18 -1.86 13.98 -13.78
CA VAL A 18 -2.89 12.98 -14.11
C VAL A 18 -2.94 11.93 -13.02
N ASP A 19 -4.15 11.59 -12.58
CA ASP A 19 -4.36 10.47 -11.67
C ASP A 19 -4.04 9.16 -12.38
N LYS A 20 -3.30 8.31 -11.72
CA LYS A 20 -2.94 6.97 -12.16
C LYS A 20 -3.46 5.96 -11.16
N ASP A 21 -3.86 4.81 -11.67
CA ASP A 21 -4.31 3.70 -10.86
C ASP A 21 -3.41 2.49 -11.05
N PHE A 22 -3.19 1.77 -9.96
CA PHE A 22 -2.50 0.49 -9.94
C PHE A 22 -3.36 -0.52 -9.19
N SER A 23 -3.40 -1.75 -9.69
CA SER A 23 -4.11 -2.84 -9.02
C SER A 23 -3.35 -4.14 -9.20
N VAL A 24 -3.21 -4.89 -8.11
CA VAL A 24 -2.64 -6.24 -8.13
C VAL A 24 -3.40 -7.14 -7.18
N THR A 25 -3.68 -8.35 -7.63
CA THR A 25 -4.26 -9.42 -6.78
C THR A 25 -3.19 -10.47 -6.54
N LYS A 26 -3.02 -10.83 -5.27
CA LYS A 26 -2.12 -11.89 -4.82
C LYS A 26 -2.90 -12.94 -4.07
N THR A 27 -2.62 -14.19 -4.36
CA THR A 27 -3.12 -15.32 -3.59
C THR A 27 -2.54 -15.32 -2.18
N ARG A 28 -3.20 -15.99 -1.24
CA ARG A 28 -2.67 -16.19 0.12
C ARG A 28 -1.25 -16.77 0.10
N ALA A 29 -0.99 -17.75 -0.75
CA ALA A 29 0.32 -18.38 -0.85
C ALA A 29 1.40 -17.39 -1.29
N GLU A 30 1.11 -16.53 -2.28
CA GLU A 30 2.04 -15.51 -2.75
C GLU A 30 2.32 -14.47 -1.66
N ILE A 31 1.31 -14.01 -0.92
CA ILE A 31 1.50 -13.06 0.19
C ILE A 31 2.34 -13.69 1.31
N ASN A 32 2.05 -14.93 1.68
CA ASN A 32 2.81 -15.63 2.72
C ASN A 32 4.28 -15.89 2.31
N ALA A 33 4.53 -16.13 1.03
CA ALA A 33 5.88 -16.28 0.49
C ALA A 33 6.71 -14.98 0.55
N LEU A 34 6.07 -13.82 0.67
CA LEU A 34 6.73 -12.52 0.83
C LEU A 34 7.11 -12.20 2.28
N ALA A 35 6.81 -13.06 3.25
CA ALA A 35 7.10 -12.80 4.65
C ALA A 35 8.59 -12.40 4.87
N GLY A 36 8.81 -11.20 5.38
CA GLY A 36 10.14 -10.59 5.50
C GLY A 36 10.65 -9.88 4.24
N SER A 37 9.83 -9.77 3.20
CA SER A 37 10.17 -9.13 1.93
C SER A 37 9.14 -8.07 1.54
N ASP A 38 9.44 -7.34 0.48
CA ASP A 38 8.57 -6.31 -0.07
C ASP A 38 8.02 -6.72 -1.42
N LEU A 39 6.75 -6.40 -1.66
CA LEU A 39 6.15 -6.48 -2.99
C LEU A 39 6.21 -5.10 -3.66
N LEU A 40 6.90 -5.00 -4.79
CA LEU A 40 6.89 -3.79 -5.61
C LEU A 40 5.48 -3.54 -6.15
N LEU A 41 4.93 -2.38 -5.86
CA LEU A 41 3.64 -1.93 -6.38
C LEU A 41 3.83 -0.92 -7.51
N ILE A 42 4.58 0.15 -7.25
CA ILE A 42 4.86 1.20 -8.23
C ILE A 42 6.37 1.41 -8.29
N ALA A 43 6.94 1.28 -9.48
CA ALA A 43 8.35 1.56 -9.69
C ALA A 43 8.65 3.05 -9.48
N GLY A 44 9.85 3.36 -9.00
CA GLY A 44 10.33 4.74 -8.96
C GLY A 44 10.67 5.22 -10.38
N THR A 45 10.28 6.44 -10.69
CA THR A 45 10.61 7.10 -11.96
C THR A 45 11.63 8.21 -11.72
N ALA A 46 12.68 8.27 -12.54
CA ALA A 46 13.74 9.27 -12.41
C ALA A 46 13.18 10.69 -12.47
N GLY A 47 13.52 11.51 -11.49
CA GLY A 47 13.09 12.91 -11.38
C GLY A 47 11.64 13.09 -10.96
N GLN A 48 10.93 12.03 -10.59
CA GLN A 48 9.52 12.10 -10.22
C GLN A 48 9.28 11.62 -8.79
N ILE A 49 8.18 12.10 -8.23
CA ILE A 49 7.65 11.67 -6.93
C ILE A 49 6.31 11.00 -7.17
N ASN A 50 6.13 9.78 -6.67
CA ASN A 50 4.83 9.10 -6.65
C ASN A 50 4.06 9.51 -5.39
N VAL A 51 3.05 10.35 -5.53
CA VAL A 51 2.18 10.77 -4.43
C VAL A 51 0.95 9.89 -4.38
N ILE A 52 0.88 9.02 -3.38
CA ILE A 52 -0.28 8.14 -3.18
C ILE A 52 -1.45 8.97 -2.63
N THR A 53 -2.57 8.94 -3.33
CA THR A 53 -3.79 9.68 -2.97
C THR A 53 -4.84 8.78 -2.36
N GLU A 54 -4.84 7.49 -2.71
CA GLU A 54 -5.79 6.52 -2.17
C GLU A 54 -5.19 5.12 -2.12
N ILE A 55 -5.54 4.37 -1.08
CA ILE A 55 -5.16 2.97 -0.92
C ILE A 55 -6.43 2.18 -0.59
N ARG A 56 -6.65 1.09 -1.32
CA ARG A 56 -7.76 0.15 -1.07
C ARG A 56 -7.25 -1.27 -1.00
N PHE A 57 -7.83 -2.02 -0.09
CA PHE A 57 -7.63 -3.46 -0.02
C PHE A 57 -8.96 -4.19 -0.21
N THR A 58 -8.95 -5.23 -1.01
CA THR A 58 -10.05 -6.17 -1.11
C THR A 58 -9.56 -7.53 -0.63
N ILE A 59 -10.17 -8.05 0.42
CA ILE A 59 -9.87 -9.36 0.99
C ILE A 59 -10.94 -10.33 0.54
N THR A 60 -10.55 -11.41 -0.12
CA THR A 60 -11.45 -12.47 -0.55
C THR A 60 -11.33 -13.66 0.38
N CYS A 61 -12.44 -14.12 0.91
CA CYS A 61 -12.52 -15.28 1.80
C CYS A 61 -13.16 -16.47 1.10
N GLY A 62 -12.68 -17.67 1.44
CA GLY A 62 -13.34 -18.93 1.12
C GLY A 62 -14.43 -19.30 2.13
N ALA A 63 -15.16 -20.35 1.85
CA ALA A 63 -16.24 -20.85 2.72
C ALA A 63 -15.72 -21.41 4.07
N SER A 64 -14.49 -21.94 4.09
CA SER A 64 -13.88 -22.58 5.27
C SER A 64 -12.40 -22.19 5.41
N GLY A 65 -11.84 -22.43 6.56
CA GLY A 65 -10.44 -22.18 6.86
C GLY A 65 -10.23 -21.60 8.26
N THR A 66 -8.96 -21.43 8.63
CA THR A 66 -8.60 -20.77 9.89
C THR A 66 -8.89 -19.28 9.84
N THR A 67 -9.21 -18.71 10.98
CA THR A 67 -9.54 -17.28 11.16
C THR A 67 -8.53 -16.57 12.06
N THR A 68 -7.36 -17.18 12.26
CA THR A 68 -6.31 -16.66 13.14
C THR A 68 -5.86 -15.28 12.70
N THR A 69 -5.79 -14.35 13.61
CA THR A 69 -5.24 -13.02 13.34
C THR A 69 -3.75 -13.12 12.99
N PRO A 70 -3.27 -12.48 11.93
CA PRO A 70 -1.85 -12.42 11.60
C PRO A 70 -1.01 -11.84 12.76
N ALA A 71 0.27 -12.17 12.81
CA ALA A 71 1.16 -11.67 13.86
C ALA A 71 1.39 -10.15 13.76
N SER A 72 1.36 -9.59 12.57
CA SER A 72 1.74 -8.20 12.29
C SER A 72 0.81 -7.56 11.28
N ASP A 73 0.87 -6.22 11.19
CA ASP A 73 0.15 -5.42 10.19
C ASP A 73 0.91 -5.42 8.86
N LEU A 74 0.20 -5.21 7.75
CA LEU A 74 0.81 -4.84 6.48
C LEU A 74 1.09 -3.34 6.42
N SER A 75 2.11 -2.93 5.68
CA SER A 75 2.50 -1.53 5.53
C SER A 75 2.71 -1.15 4.07
N ILE A 76 2.48 0.12 3.74
CA ILE A 76 2.93 0.71 2.47
C ILE A 76 4.14 1.58 2.78
N LYS A 77 5.19 1.41 1.99
CA LYS A 77 6.45 2.14 2.17
C LYS A 77 7.06 2.55 0.84
N GLN A 78 7.78 3.65 0.84
CA GLN A 78 8.66 4.02 -0.27
C GLN A 78 10.09 3.58 0.05
N SER A 79 10.74 2.89 -0.90
CA SER A 79 12.03 2.26 -0.67
C SER A 79 11.97 1.11 0.36
N THR A 80 13.12 0.52 0.66
CA THR A 80 13.26 -0.58 1.64
C THR A 80 13.17 -0.12 3.09
N ASN A 81 13.27 1.18 3.34
CA ASN A 81 13.14 1.74 4.68
C ASN A 81 11.69 2.11 4.95
N LEU A 82 11.22 1.78 6.16
CA LEU A 82 9.98 2.33 6.67
C LEU A 82 10.14 3.86 6.71
N ASN A 83 9.60 4.52 5.69
CA ASN A 83 9.47 5.96 5.79
C ASN A 83 8.34 6.24 6.78
N PRO A 84 8.60 6.91 7.92
CA PRO A 84 7.56 7.22 8.89
C PRO A 84 6.41 8.07 8.32
N GLY A 85 6.58 8.64 7.14
CA GLY A 85 5.53 9.34 6.42
C GLY A 85 4.58 8.44 5.60
N LEU A 86 4.93 7.19 5.36
CA LEU A 86 4.08 6.20 4.71
C LEU A 86 3.77 5.13 5.74
N GLN A 87 2.52 4.83 5.91
CA GLN A 87 1.99 4.19 7.10
C GLN A 87 2.49 2.79 7.39
N SER A 88 3.07 2.62 8.56
CA SER A 88 3.06 1.34 9.26
C SER A 88 1.61 1.00 9.64
N GLY A 89 1.19 -0.24 9.38
CA GLY A 89 -0.14 -0.69 9.78
C GLY A 89 -1.27 -0.22 8.87
N ILE A 90 -1.03 0.00 7.59
CA ILE A 90 -2.05 0.41 6.62
C ILE A 90 -3.20 -0.59 6.51
N LEU A 91 -2.91 -1.88 6.65
CA LEU A 91 -3.90 -2.92 6.82
C LEU A 91 -3.65 -3.62 8.15
N PRO A 92 -4.37 -3.22 9.21
CA PRO A 92 -4.19 -3.76 10.55
C PRO A 92 -4.52 -5.25 10.62
N LYS A 93 -3.70 -6.01 11.32
CA LYS A 93 -3.88 -7.46 11.54
C LYS A 93 -5.23 -7.81 12.13
N ASN A 94 -5.74 -6.97 13.04
CA ASN A 94 -7.03 -7.18 13.67
C ASN A 94 -8.19 -7.09 12.67
N ILE A 95 -8.10 -6.20 11.68
CA ILE A 95 -9.08 -6.10 10.61
C ILE A 95 -9.05 -7.35 9.74
N ILE A 96 -7.86 -7.85 9.40
CA ILE A 96 -7.70 -9.11 8.66
C ILE A 96 -8.36 -10.27 9.43
N GLY A 97 -8.09 -10.38 10.72
CA GLY A 97 -8.68 -11.41 11.59
C GLY A 97 -10.20 -11.30 11.70
N GLN A 98 -10.74 -10.10 11.84
CA GLN A 98 -12.19 -9.85 11.89
C GLN A 98 -12.87 -10.22 10.58
N ILE A 99 -12.30 -9.88 9.43
CA ILE A 99 -12.85 -10.25 8.12
C ILE A 99 -12.84 -11.77 7.98
N ALA A 100 -11.75 -12.44 8.31
CA ALA A 100 -11.67 -13.89 8.26
C ALA A 100 -12.71 -14.57 9.17
N THR A 101 -13.01 -13.99 10.34
CA THR A 101 -13.97 -14.53 11.30
C THR A 101 -15.42 -14.32 10.85
N ASN A 102 -15.74 -13.12 10.37
CA ASN A 102 -17.13 -12.69 10.17
C ASN A 102 -17.65 -12.90 8.75
N THR A 103 -16.79 -13.31 7.83
CA THR A 103 -17.16 -13.46 6.41
C THR A 103 -17.34 -14.91 6.03
N THR A 104 -18.47 -15.25 5.44
CA THR A 104 -18.78 -16.59 4.93
C THR A 104 -18.47 -16.77 3.44
N SER A 105 -18.20 -15.68 2.73
CA SER A 105 -17.91 -15.64 1.30
C SER A 105 -17.04 -14.42 0.97
N ALA A 106 -16.90 -14.05 -0.31
CA ALA A 106 -16.10 -12.88 -0.71
C ALA A 106 -16.47 -11.61 0.07
N SER A 107 -15.47 -10.93 0.60
CA SER A 107 -15.62 -9.70 1.36
C SER A 107 -14.73 -8.61 0.78
N SER A 108 -15.25 -7.41 0.67
CA SER A 108 -14.48 -6.23 0.27
C SER A 108 -14.32 -5.31 1.46
N LEU A 109 -13.08 -5.10 1.88
CA LEU A 109 -12.73 -4.03 2.80
C LEU A 109 -12.08 -2.92 1.98
N TYR A 110 -12.72 -1.77 1.97
CA TYR A 110 -12.13 -0.55 1.43
C TYR A 110 -11.50 0.21 2.59
N TYR A 111 -10.18 0.18 2.65
CA TYR A 111 -9.44 1.01 3.57
C TYR A 111 -8.95 2.24 2.80
N ARG A 112 -9.56 3.36 3.07
CA ARG A 112 -9.13 4.64 2.52
C ARG A 112 -8.18 5.30 3.48
N ASP A 113 -6.96 5.48 3.03
CA ASP A 113 -6.01 6.27 3.78
C ASP A 113 -6.29 7.76 3.59
N THR A 114 -6.81 8.39 4.61
CA THR A 114 -6.84 9.84 4.68
C THR A 114 -5.48 10.34 5.13
N PRO A 115 -4.92 11.41 4.52
CA PRO A 115 -3.67 11.99 4.97
C PRO A 115 -3.74 12.27 6.47
N ALA A 116 -2.89 11.62 7.25
CA ALA A 116 -2.75 11.98 8.64
C ALA A 116 -2.33 13.46 8.74
N THR A 117 -2.86 14.16 9.73
CA THR A 117 -2.49 15.52 10.06
C THR A 117 -1.03 15.59 10.52
N GLY A 118 -0.08 15.60 9.62
CA GLY A 118 1.35 15.54 9.95
C GLY A 118 2.26 15.59 8.74
N GLY A 119 1.70 15.63 7.56
CA GLY A 119 2.44 15.67 6.31
C GLY A 119 3.12 14.34 6.00
N ARG A 120 2.90 13.85 4.80
CA ARG A 120 3.65 12.71 4.26
C ARG A 120 4.82 13.23 3.46
N VAL A 121 5.96 12.65 3.71
CA VAL A 121 7.15 12.91 2.91
C VAL A 121 7.21 11.84 1.82
N PHE A 122 7.13 12.28 0.57
CA PHE A 122 7.36 11.45 -0.60
C PHE A 122 8.71 11.81 -1.20
N ASP A 123 9.52 10.81 -1.48
CA ASP A 123 10.86 11.01 -2.02
C ASP A 123 10.91 10.84 -3.53
N VAL A 124 11.80 11.60 -4.16
CA VAL A 124 12.08 11.50 -5.61
C VAL A 124 12.73 10.15 -5.91
N ASN A 125 12.41 9.58 -7.05
CA ASN A 125 12.97 8.31 -7.58
C ASN A 125 12.65 7.06 -6.72
N LYS A 126 11.70 7.13 -5.80
CA LYS A 126 11.43 6.00 -4.90
C LYS A 126 10.26 5.14 -5.37
N ALA A 127 10.49 3.84 -5.32
CA ALA A 127 9.43 2.85 -5.52
C ALA A 127 8.48 2.83 -4.33
N THR A 128 7.23 2.48 -4.60
CA THR A 128 6.22 2.20 -3.57
C THR A 128 6.04 0.69 -3.45
N ASN A 129 6.13 0.18 -2.24
CA ASN A 129 6.09 -1.25 -1.94
C ASN A 129 5.04 -1.57 -0.88
N LEU A 130 4.48 -2.78 -0.95
CA LEU A 130 3.81 -3.42 0.18
C LEU A 130 4.88 -4.10 1.04
N GLY A 131 5.00 -3.70 2.28
CA GLY A 131 5.86 -4.36 3.26
C GLY A 131 5.13 -5.50 3.95
N VAL A 132 5.66 -6.71 3.83
CA VAL A 132 5.15 -7.92 4.48
C VAL A 132 6.14 -8.32 5.58
N PRO A 133 5.80 -8.14 6.86
CA PRO A 133 6.72 -8.41 7.97
C PRO A 133 7.16 -9.87 8.05
N THR A 134 8.32 -10.12 8.65
CA THR A 134 8.79 -11.46 8.96
C THR A 134 7.76 -12.19 9.84
N GLY A 135 7.47 -13.44 9.50
CA GLY A 135 6.49 -14.25 10.23
C GLY A 135 5.03 -13.89 9.96
N PHE A 136 4.76 -12.99 8.99
CA PHE A 136 3.39 -12.69 8.57
C PHE A 136 2.77 -13.89 7.86
N VAL A 137 1.59 -14.30 8.30
CA VAL A 137 0.82 -15.39 7.68
C VAL A 137 -0.65 -14.99 7.62
N LEU A 138 -1.21 -15.00 6.41
CA LEU A 138 -2.65 -14.86 6.23
C LEU A 138 -3.37 -16.15 6.67
N PRO A 139 -4.51 -16.02 7.37
CA PRO A 139 -5.33 -17.18 7.74
C PRO A 139 -5.81 -17.93 6.51
N THR A 140 -6.00 -19.25 6.64
CA THR A 140 -6.32 -20.11 5.46
C THR A 140 -7.70 -19.82 4.86
N LYS A 141 -8.57 -19.18 5.61
CA LYS A 141 -9.87 -18.72 5.11
C LYS A 141 -9.75 -17.60 4.08
N ILE A 142 -8.68 -16.81 4.12
CA ILE A 142 -8.39 -15.78 3.12
C ILE A 142 -7.76 -16.45 1.90
N THR A 143 -8.37 -16.28 0.75
CA THR A 143 -7.89 -16.86 -0.52
C THR A 143 -7.02 -15.90 -1.31
N SER A 144 -7.33 -14.61 -1.27
CA SER A 144 -6.56 -13.58 -1.96
C SER A 144 -6.68 -12.20 -1.33
N LEU A 145 -5.72 -11.35 -1.65
CA LEU A 145 -5.66 -9.93 -1.30
C LEU A 145 -5.47 -9.13 -2.59
N THR A 146 -6.37 -8.20 -2.88
CA THR A 146 -6.21 -7.22 -3.95
C THR A 146 -5.80 -5.89 -3.34
N ILE A 147 -4.73 -5.31 -3.86
CA ILE A 147 -4.20 -4.01 -3.46
C ILE A 147 -4.45 -3.05 -4.61
N GLN A 148 -5.12 -1.95 -4.35
CA GLN A 148 -5.39 -0.90 -5.32
C GLN A 148 -4.83 0.42 -4.79
N LEU A 149 -4.11 1.13 -5.64
CA LEU A 149 -3.54 2.44 -5.34
C LEU A 149 -4.00 3.43 -6.40
N SER A 150 -4.41 4.62 -5.96
CA SER A 150 -4.48 5.79 -6.84
C SER A 150 -3.32 6.72 -6.47
N TYR A 151 -2.64 7.27 -7.47
CA TYR A 151 -1.46 8.09 -7.24
C TYR A 151 -1.26 9.12 -8.34
N LYS A 152 -0.43 10.12 -8.07
CA LYS A 152 0.02 11.14 -9.03
C LYS A 152 1.53 11.09 -9.15
N GLU A 153 2.04 11.18 -10.38
CA GLU A 153 3.46 11.42 -10.63
C GLU A 153 3.68 12.93 -10.72
N ILE A 154 4.55 13.44 -9.87
CA ILE A 154 4.84 14.87 -9.78
C ILE A 154 6.32 15.08 -10.06
N ILE A 155 6.62 16.07 -10.90
CA ILE A 155 7.98 16.56 -11.13
C ILE A 155 8.18 17.76 -10.18
N PRO A 156 9.02 17.62 -9.13
CA PRO A 156 9.27 18.69 -8.17
C PRO A 156 10.02 19.88 -8.77
#